data_da12603c619e9f7621ce527f2c93e4f7
#
_entry.id   da12603c619e9f7621ce527f2c93e4f7
#
_cell.length_a   1.000
_cell.length_b   1.000
_cell.length_c   1.000
_cell.angle_alpha   90.00
_cell.angle_beta   90.00
_cell.angle_gamma   90.00
#
_symmetry.space_group_name_H-M   'P 1'
#
loop_
_entity.id
_entity.type
_entity.pdbx_description
1 polymer ?
#
loop_
_entity_poly.entity_id
_entity_poly.type
_entity_poly.pdbx_seq_one_letter_code
_entity_poly.pdbx_strand_id
1 'polypeptide(L)'
;LTGLAPRVSAETLVLSPKGHIEHDLHLVDDGTTTWVTVEHGTGDALLAWLDSMRFMLRVEVADRSADYAVLGEPHAAESAPGEPLAWRDPWPGLVGDTAAYGPLEGHPGASRRWRELIVPRGDIVAAAADRPLAGTWANEALRIAAWRPRFGFETDHRTIVHEVDWMRTAVHLHKGCYRGQETVARVHNLGRPPRRLVFLHLDGSGHTLPERGSDVVMGDRTVGFLTSVGRHHELGPIGLALVKRNIPVDVELTAAGVQGAQEVVVAP
;
A
#
# COMPACT_ATOMS: atom_id res chain seq x y z
N LEU A 1 -12.18 -5.44 -13.08
CA LEU A 1 -10.97 -5.73 -13.87
C LEU A 1 -11.25 -6.55 -15.13
N THR A 2 -12.48 -6.64 -15.57
CA THR A 2 -12.82 -7.24 -16.86
C THR A 2 -12.11 -6.47 -17.98
N GLY A 3 -11.22 -7.16 -18.71
CA GLY A 3 -10.46 -6.56 -19.81
C GLY A 3 -9.12 -5.91 -19.42
N LEU A 4 -8.47 -6.37 -18.33
CA LEU A 4 -7.08 -6.01 -18.09
C LEU A 4 -6.23 -6.46 -19.28
N ALA A 5 -5.63 -5.50 -19.97
CA ALA A 5 -4.80 -5.81 -21.13
C ALA A 5 -3.48 -6.47 -20.70
N PRO A 6 -2.89 -7.35 -21.52
CA PRO A 6 -1.60 -7.95 -21.21
C PRO A 6 -0.53 -6.90 -20.88
N ARG A 7 0.24 -7.18 -19.84
CA ARG A 7 1.32 -6.32 -19.30
C ARG A 7 0.87 -4.97 -18.74
N VAL A 8 -0.42 -4.72 -18.64
CA VAL A 8 -0.96 -3.56 -17.90
C VAL A 8 -1.08 -3.93 -16.42
N SER A 9 -0.53 -3.08 -15.57
CA SER A 9 -0.60 -3.24 -14.13
C SER A 9 -1.87 -2.62 -13.57
N ALA A 10 -2.44 -3.26 -12.56
CA ALA A 10 -3.54 -2.70 -11.79
C ALA A 10 -3.34 -2.98 -10.30
N GLU A 11 -3.83 -2.09 -9.47
CA GLU A 11 -4.00 -2.31 -8.04
C GLU A 11 -5.49 -2.38 -7.72
N THR A 12 -5.89 -3.29 -6.86
CA THR A 12 -7.28 -3.40 -6.41
C THR A 12 -7.36 -3.98 -5.01
N LEU A 13 -8.49 -3.73 -4.35
CA LEU A 13 -8.73 -4.16 -2.99
C LEU A 13 -9.93 -5.12 -2.92
N VAL A 14 -9.83 -6.14 -2.07
CA VAL A 14 -11.00 -6.85 -1.59
C VAL A 14 -11.48 -6.16 -0.32
N LEU A 15 -12.74 -5.74 -0.32
CA LEU A 15 -13.35 -5.07 0.81
C LEU A 15 -14.35 -6.00 1.51
N SER A 16 -14.53 -5.84 2.82
CA SER A 16 -15.64 -6.43 3.56
C SER A 16 -16.98 -5.81 3.16
N PRO A 17 -18.13 -6.40 3.52
CA PRO A 17 -19.44 -5.76 3.33
C PRO A 17 -19.55 -4.37 3.98
N LYS A 18 -18.73 -4.11 5.01
CA LYS A 18 -18.65 -2.82 5.71
C LYS A 18 -17.62 -1.86 5.11
N GLY A 19 -16.98 -2.22 3.98
CA GLY A 19 -15.98 -1.40 3.30
C GLY A 19 -14.59 -1.39 3.95
N HIS A 20 -14.31 -2.30 4.89
CA HIS A 20 -12.97 -2.46 5.44
C HIS A 20 -12.09 -3.23 4.47
N ILE A 21 -10.81 -2.91 4.42
CA ILE A 21 -9.83 -3.55 3.54
C ILE A 21 -9.53 -4.95 4.07
N GLU A 22 -9.76 -5.98 3.26
CA GLU A 22 -9.47 -7.39 3.58
C GLU A 22 -8.24 -7.90 2.84
N HIS A 23 -7.99 -7.44 1.61
CA HIS A 23 -6.79 -7.74 0.84
C HIS A 23 -6.41 -6.58 -0.06
N ASP A 24 -5.12 -6.44 -0.33
CA ASP A 24 -4.53 -5.60 -1.36
C ASP A 24 -3.90 -6.51 -2.42
N LEU A 25 -4.22 -6.26 -3.68
CA LEU A 25 -3.86 -7.09 -4.82
C LEU A 25 -3.14 -6.26 -5.88
N HIS A 26 -1.94 -6.64 -6.21
CA HIS A 26 -1.19 -6.15 -7.35
C HIS A 26 -1.37 -7.11 -8.53
N LEU A 27 -1.97 -6.64 -9.61
CA LEU A 27 -2.35 -7.48 -10.74
C LEU A 27 -1.60 -7.12 -12.00
N VAL A 28 -1.18 -8.14 -12.73
CA VAL A 28 -0.67 -8.02 -14.09
C VAL A 28 -1.05 -9.27 -14.88
N ASP A 29 -1.45 -9.09 -16.14
CA ASP A 29 -1.86 -10.18 -17.03
C ASP A 29 -0.76 -10.48 -18.04
N ASP A 30 -0.53 -11.76 -18.38
CA ASP A 30 0.45 -12.19 -19.39
C ASP A 30 -0.18 -12.52 -20.74
N GLY A 31 -1.50 -12.37 -20.86
CA GLY A 31 -2.31 -12.71 -22.04
C GLY A 31 -3.03 -14.05 -21.90
N THR A 32 -2.70 -14.85 -20.90
CA THR A 32 -3.34 -16.15 -20.58
C THR A 32 -3.71 -16.27 -19.13
N THR A 33 -2.92 -15.67 -18.26
CA THR A 33 -3.03 -15.77 -16.79
C THR A 33 -2.91 -14.39 -16.18
N THR A 34 -3.86 -14.06 -15.32
CA THR A 34 -3.74 -12.87 -14.47
C THR A 34 -2.95 -13.25 -13.20
N TRP A 35 -1.77 -12.71 -13.07
CA TRP A 35 -0.91 -12.87 -11.91
C TRP A 35 -1.29 -11.86 -10.83
N VAL A 36 -1.30 -12.34 -9.59
CA VAL A 36 -1.63 -11.52 -8.42
C VAL A 36 -0.53 -11.68 -7.39
N THR A 37 0.12 -10.58 -7.03
CA THR A 37 1.01 -10.54 -5.87
C THR A 37 0.27 -9.91 -4.69
N VAL A 38 0.52 -10.44 -3.49
CA VAL A 38 -0.12 -10.01 -2.24
C VAL A 38 0.90 -9.98 -1.11
N GLU A 39 0.55 -9.37 0.00
CA GLU A 39 1.38 -9.36 1.20
C GLU A 39 1.65 -10.79 1.69
N HIS A 40 2.87 -11.03 2.14
CA HIS A 40 3.28 -12.35 2.62
C HIS A 40 2.36 -12.87 3.74
N GLY A 41 1.97 -14.14 3.63
CA GLY A 41 1.09 -14.80 4.60
C GLY A 41 -0.41 -14.54 4.40
N THR A 42 -0.81 -13.79 3.37
CA THR A 42 -2.23 -13.51 3.10
C THR A 42 -2.81 -14.30 1.93
N GLY A 43 -1.97 -15.05 1.21
CA GLY A 43 -2.34 -15.79 0.01
C GLY A 43 -3.43 -16.83 0.22
N ASP A 44 -3.34 -17.64 1.28
CA ASP A 44 -4.31 -18.70 1.57
C ASP A 44 -5.73 -18.16 1.78
N ALA A 45 -5.85 -17.05 2.53
CA ALA A 45 -7.14 -16.42 2.78
C ALA A 45 -7.74 -15.84 1.50
N LEU A 46 -6.92 -15.21 0.65
CA LEU A 46 -7.36 -14.71 -0.65
C LEU A 46 -7.77 -15.84 -1.58
N LEU A 47 -6.97 -16.93 -1.66
CA LEU A 47 -7.27 -18.11 -2.47
C LEU A 47 -8.63 -18.70 -2.09
N ALA A 48 -8.86 -18.93 -0.80
CA ALA A 48 -10.12 -19.45 -0.30
C ALA A 48 -11.30 -18.53 -0.63
N TRP A 49 -11.11 -17.21 -0.53
CA TRP A 49 -12.14 -16.23 -0.88
C TRP A 49 -12.44 -16.24 -2.38
N LEU A 50 -11.44 -16.20 -3.25
CA LEU A 50 -11.60 -16.23 -4.70
C LEU A 50 -12.28 -17.53 -5.16
N ASP A 51 -11.88 -18.67 -4.59
CA ASP A 51 -12.48 -19.98 -4.91
C ASP A 51 -13.96 -20.02 -4.53
N SER A 52 -14.33 -19.46 -3.38
CA SER A 52 -15.73 -19.34 -2.95
C SER A 52 -16.58 -18.46 -3.85
N MET A 53 -15.97 -17.50 -4.56
CA MET A 53 -16.66 -16.51 -5.39
C MET A 53 -16.75 -16.85 -6.87
N ARG A 54 -16.04 -17.90 -7.34
CA ARG A 54 -16.01 -18.21 -8.77
C ARG A 54 -17.29 -18.81 -9.33
N PHE A 55 -18.15 -19.40 -8.49
CA PHE A 55 -19.41 -20.06 -8.90
C PHE A 55 -19.23 -20.93 -10.15
N MET A 56 -19.96 -20.59 -11.24
CA MET A 56 -19.92 -21.27 -12.52
C MET A 56 -18.91 -20.66 -13.51
N LEU A 57 -18.08 -19.71 -13.08
CA LEU A 57 -17.04 -19.14 -13.92
C LEU A 57 -15.97 -20.19 -14.25
N ARG A 58 -15.55 -20.24 -15.51
CA ARG A 58 -14.45 -21.11 -15.98
C ARG A 58 -13.11 -20.46 -15.66
N VAL A 59 -12.82 -20.31 -14.37
CA VAL A 59 -11.60 -19.72 -13.85
C VAL A 59 -10.96 -20.74 -12.91
N GLU A 60 -9.68 -20.93 -13.03
CA GLU A 60 -8.85 -21.66 -12.06
C GLU A 60 -8.05 -20.66 -11.23
N VAL A 61 -8.02 -20.88 -9.92
CA VAL A 61 -7.23 -20.06 -8.98
C VAL A 61 -6.23 -20.98 -8.30
N ALA A 62 -4.94 -20.63 -8.34
CA ALA A 62 -3.88 -21.45 -7.79
C ALA A 62 -2.83 -20.59 -7.09
N ASP A 63 -2.34 -21.04 -5.94
CA ASP A 63 -1.13 -20.50 -5.32
C ASP A 63 0.10 -21.01 -6.08
N ARG A 64 0.92 -20.08 -6.55
CA ARG A 64 2.17 -20.37 -7.27
C ARG A 64 3.40 -19.90 -6.49
N SER A 65 3.24 -19.62 -5.19
CA SER A 65 4.34 -19.13 -4.32
C SER A 65 5.49 -20.13 -4.19
N ALA A 66 5.24 -21.43 -4.40
CA ALA A 66 6.29 -22.44 -4.41
C ALA A 66 7.19 -22.35 -5.66
N ASP A 67 6.65 -21.92 -6.79
CA ASP A 67 7.32 -21.95 -8.09
C ASP A 67 7.91 -20.58 -8.47
N TYR A 68 7.33 -19.49 -7.96
CA TYR A 68 7.67 -18.12 -8.33
C TYR A 68 8.10 -17.29 -7.11
N ALA A 69 8.85 -16.24 -7.40
CA ALA A 69 9.22 -15.21 -6.42
C ALA A 69 8.98 -13.83 -7.00
N VAL A 70 8.87 -12.84 -6.12
CA VAL A 70 8.72 -11.44 -6.46
C VAL A 70 10.00 -10.70 -6.12
N LEU A 71 10.59 -10.04 -7.11
CA LEU A 71 11.74 -9.16 -6.93
C LEU A 71 11.29 -7.70 -7.09
N GLY A 72 11.32 -6.96 -6.00
CA GLY A 72 11.00 -5.53 -6.01
C GLY A 72 12.20 -4.68 -6.37
N GLU A 73 12.03 -3.68 -7.24
CA GLU A 73 13.09 -2.76 -7.63
C GLU A 73 12.58 -1.39 -8.05
N PRO A 74 13.36 -0.32 -7.87
CA PRO A 74 13.10 0.95 -8.54
C PRO A 74 13.31 0.78 -10.06
N HIS A 75 12.49 1.46 -10.87
CA HIS A 75 12.63 1.41 -12.33
C HIS A 75 12.59 2.80 -12.94
N ALA A 76 13.35 3.02 -14.01
CA ALA A 76 13.44 4.31 -14.68
C ALA A 76 12.64 4.37 -15.99
N ALA A 77 12.34 3.24 -16.62
CA ALA A 77 11.78 3.16 -17.97
C ALA A 77 10.63 2.16 -18.10
N GLU A 78 9.98 2.16 -19.26
CA GLU A 78 9.04 1.13 -19.65
C GLU A 78 9.73 -0.23 -19.83
N SER A 79 8.96 -1.34 -19.77
CA SER A 79 9.51 -2.69 -19.96
C SER A 79 10.12 -2.85 -21.35
N ALA A 80 11.33 -3.40 -21.40
CA ALA A 80 11.96 -3.81 -22.64
C ALA A 80 11.43 -5.19 -23.10
N PRO A 81 11.48 -5.49 -24.41
CA PRO A 81 11.18 -6.83 -24.90
C PRO A 81 12.06 -7.89 -24.20
N GLY A 82 11.46 -8.99 -23.74
CA GLY A 82 12.19 -10.06 -23.06
C GLY A 82 12.35 -9.89 -21.55
N GLU A 83 11.95 -8.76 -20.97
CA GLU A 83 11.92 -8.61 -19.52
C GLU A 83 10.86 -9.52 -18.86
N PRO A 84 11.11 -9.99 -17.63
CA PRO A 84 10.11 -10.70 -16.84
C PRO A 84 8.79 -9.94 -16.76
N LEU A 85 7.71 -10.65 -16.47
CA LEU A 85 6.44 -10.02 -16.19
C LEU A 85 6.57 -9.16 -14.93
N ALA A 86 6.09 -7.92 -15.00
CA ALA A 86 6.22 -6.97 -13.90
C ALA A 86 4.92 -6.24 -13.61
N TRP A 87 4.53 -6.22 -12.34
CA TRP A 87 3.59 -5.23 -11.86
C TRP A 87 4.32 -3.91 -11.56
N ARG A 88 3.73 -2.79 -11.96
CA ARG A 88 4.24 -1.45 -11.73
C ARG A 88 3.34 -0.72 -10.75
N ASP A 89 3.92 -0.20 -9.69
CA ASP A 89 3.21 0.55 -8.67
C ASP A 89 2.60 1.82 -9.27
N PRO A 90 1.27 1.97 -9.27
CA PRO A 90 0.61 3.17 -9.76
C PRO A 90 0.77 4.37 -8.81
N TRP A 91 1.27 4.16 -7.61
CA TRP A 91 1.40 5.19 -6.58
C TRP A 91 2.40 6.30 -6.95
N PRO A 92 2.07 7.58 -6.72
CA PRO A 92 0.84 8.14 -6.15
C PRO A 92 -0.15 8.65 -7.21
N GLY A 93 -0.20 8.03 -8.39
CA GLY A 93 -1.05 8.46 -9.50
C GLY A 93 -2.55 8.36 -9.17
N LEU A 94 -3.37 9.03 -10.01
CA LEU A 94 -4.80 8.78 -10.06
C LEU A 94 -5.09 7.78 -11.18
N VAL A 95 -5.69 6.64 -10.83
CA VAL A 95 -5.95 5.56 -11.78
C VAL A 95 -7.45 5.46 -12.06
N GLY A 96 -7.83 5.86 -13.26
CA GLY A 96 -9.22 5.87 -13.68
C GLY A 96 -10.04 6.98 -13.03
N ASP A 97 -11.34 6.75 -12.91
CA ASP A 97 -12.26 7.71 -12.31
C ASP A 97 -12.33 7.49 -10.79
N THR A 98 -11.55 8.24 -10.06
CA THR A 98 -11.34 8.12 -8.63
C THR A 98 -11.11 9.48 -7.96
N ALA A 99 -10.74 9.46 -6.68
CA ALA A 99 -10.40 10.65 -5.89
C ALA A 99 -9.14 10.40 -5.05
N ALA A 100 -8.44 11.48 -4.71
CA ALA A 100 -7.36 11.48 -3.73
C ALA A 100 -7.80 12.18 -2.45
N TYR A 101 -7.29 11.72 -1.32
CA TYR A 101 -7.46 12.31 0.00
C TYR A 101 -6.18 12.97 0.52
N GLY A 102 -5.07 12.73 -0.17
CA GLY A 102 -3.80 13.41 -0.01
C GLY A 102 -3.51 14.41 -1.15
N PRO A 103 -2.33 15.06 -1.15
CA PRO A 103 -1.95 16.04 -2.14
C PRO A 103 -1.91 15.45 -3.55
N LEU A 104 -2.37 16.24 -4.52
CA LEU A 104 -2.26 15.91 -5.95
C LEU A 104 -0.91 16.39 -6.53
N GLU A 105 -0.40 17.51 -6.03
CA GLU A 105 0.88 18.08 -6.43
C GLU A 105 1.88 17.97 -5.29
N GLY A 106 3.16 17.85 -5.62
CA GLY A 106 4.22 17.78 -4.61
C GLY A 106 4.22 16.51 -3.77
N HIS A 107 3.51 15.46 -4.17
CA HIS A 107 3.45 14.22 -3.42
C HIS A 107 4.83 13.54 -3.40
N PRO A 108 5.40 13.20 -2.22
CA PRO A 108 6.76 12.64 -2.12
C PRO A 108 6.93 11.31 -2.85
N GLY A 109 5.85 10.54 -2.99
CA GLY A 109 5.86 9.29 -3.76
C GLY A 109 6.05 9.47 -5.27
N ALA A 110 5.95 10.68 -5.82
CA ALA A 110 6.06 10.91 -7.27
C ALA A 110 7.45 10.52 -7.83
N SER A 111 8.48 10.56 -7.01
CA SER A 111 9.84 10.14 -7.38
C SER A 111 10.08 8.64 -7.19
N ARG A 112 9.25 7.94 -6.41
CA ARG A 112 9.37 6.51 -6.16
C ARG A 112 8.72 5.72 -7.30
N ARG A 113 9.48 5.45 -8.35
CA ARG A 113 9.06 4.51 -9.39
C ARG A 113 9.42 3.10 -8.94
N TRP A 114 8.42 2.27 -8.69
CA TRP A 114 8.59 0.91 -8.18
C TRP A 114 7.95 -0.12 -9.10
N ARG A 115 8.60 -1.28 -9.23
CA ARG A 115 8.00 -2.46 -9.89
C ARG A 115 8.34 -3.75 -9.16
N GLU A 116 7.49 -4.74 -9.37
CA GLU A 116 7.62 -6.09 -8.85
C GLU A 116 7.73 -7.06 -10.02
N LEU A 117 8.91 -7.65 -10.19
CA LEU A 117 9.16 -8.66 -11.21
C LEU A 117 8.68 -10.03 -10.70
N ILE A 118 7.89 -10.73 -11.49
CA ILE A 118 7.47 -12.10 -11.21
C ILE A 118 8.43 -13.03 -11.93
N VAL A 119 9.24 -13.77 -11.19
CA VAL A 119 10.31 -14.62 -11.73
C VAL A 119 10.19 -16.05 -11.20
N PRO A 120 10.50 -17.08 -12.02
CA PRO A 120 10.65 -18.43 -11.50
C PRO A 120 11.68 -18.47 -10.36
N ARG A 121 11.41 -19.22 -9.29
CA ARG A 121 12.34 -19.29 -8.14
C ARG A 121 13.75 -19.72 -8.51
N GLY A 122 13.88 -20.60 -9.50
CA GLY A 122 15.19 -21.04 -10.01
C GLY A 122 16.02 -19.91 -10.65
N ASP A 123 15.36 -18.86 -11.09
CA ASP A 123 15.99 -17.76 -11.84
C ASP A 123 16.30 -16.54 -10.98
N ILE A 124 15.99 -16.56 -9.66
CA ILE A 124 16.20 -15.41 -8.76
C ILE A 124 17.65 -14.90 -8.82
N VAL A 125 18.63 -15.81 -8.76
CA VAL A 125 20.04 -15.44 -8.76
C VAL A 125 20.43 -14.79 -10.10
N ALA A 126 19.98 -15.36 -11.21
CA ALA A 126 20.24 -14.81 -12.54
C ALA A 126 19.53 -13.47 -12.75
N ALA A 127 18.30 -13.34 -12.28
CA ALA A 127 17.52 -12.09 -12.37
C ALA A 127 18.15 -10.95 -11.54
N ALA A 128 18.89 -11.28 -10.48
CA ALA A 128 19.55 -10.31 -9.59
C ALA A 128 21.05 -10.10 -9.88
N ALA A 129 21.68 -10.92 -10.73
CA ALA A 129 23.13 -11.09 -10.81
C ALA A 129 23.94 -9.79 -11.03
N ASP A 130 23.45 -8.86 -11.83
CA ASP A 130 24.16 -7.62 -12.18
C ASP A 130 23.58 -6.38 -11.47
N ARG A 131 22.83 -6.59 -10.38
CA ARG A 131 22.12 -5.53 -9.68
C ARG A 131 22.62 -5.40 -8.24
N PRO A 132 22.79 -4.17 -7.73
CA PRO A 132 23.05 -3.98 -6.32
C PRO A 132 21.86 -4.46 -5.49
N LEU A 133 22.11 -5.37 -4.56
CA LEU A 133 21.10 -5.87 -3.64
C LEU A 133 20.98 -4.93 -2.44
N ALA A 134 19.74 -4.64 -2.05
CA ALA A 134 19.43 -3.86 -0.85
C ALA A 134 18.60 -4.71 0.12
N GLY A 135 18.78 -4.48 1.41
CA GLY A 135 17.95 -5.11 2.43
C GLY A 135 16.52 -4.56 2.44
N THR A 136 15.57 -5.34 2.96
CA THR A 136 14.17 -4.95 3.10
C THR A 136 13.97 -3.65 3.89
N TRP A 137 14.86 -3.35 4.84
CA TRP A 137 14.83 -2.10 5.60
C TRP A 137 15.01 -0.86 4.73
N ALA A 138 15.86 -0.94 3.70
CA ALA A 138 16.05 0.18 2.75
C ALA A 138 14.77 0.40 1.94
N ASN A 139 14.13 -0.66 1.45
CA ASN A 139 12.85 -0.55 0.76
C ASN A 139 11.75 0.02 1.66
N GLU A 140 11.66 -0.44 2.91
CA GLU A 140 10.68 0.10 3.87
C GLU A 140 10.91 1.60 4.12
N ALA A 141 12.15 2.04 4.29
CA ALA A 141 12.44 3.46 4.47
C ALA A 141 12.00 4.29 3.24
N LEU A 142 12.27 3.81 2.02
CA LEU A 142 11.83 4.46 0.78
C LEU A 142 10.31 4.44 0.62
N ARG A 143 9.64 3.36 1.03
CA ARG A 143 8.19 3.24 1.01
C ARG A 143 7.52 4.23 1.96
N ILE A 144 8.03 4.29 3.21
CA ILE A 144 7.54 5.22 4.23
C ILE A 144 7.73 6.66 3.77
N ALA A 145 8.91 7.02 3.25
CA ALA A 145 9.20 8.34 2.72
C ALA A 145 8.29 8.73 1.53
N ALA A 146 7.86 7.75 0.74
CA ALA A 146 6.91 7.93 -0.35
C ALA A 146 5.44 7.94 0.11
N TRP A 147 5.17 7.83 1.39
CA TRP A 147 3.82 7.75 1.97
C TRP A 147 2.98 6.59 1.42
N ARG A 148 3.64 5.57 0.88
CA ARG A 148 2.97 4.42 0.26
C ARG A 148 2.44 3.49 1.34
N PRO A 149 1.12 3.30 1.48
CA PRO A 149 0.57 2.36 2.44
C PRO A 149 0.90 0.91 2.04
N ARG A 150 0.92 0.02 3.03
CA ARG A 150 1.15 -1.41 2.88
C ARG A 150 0.11 -2.18 3.69
N PHE A 151 -0.49 -3.18 3.08
CA PHE A 151 -1.49 -4.02 3.73
C PHE A 151 -0.90 -4.71 4.97
N GLY A 152 -1.69 -4.74 6.05
CA GLY A 152 -1.23 -5.31 7.32
C GLY A 152 -0.29 -4.40 8.12
N PHE A 153 0.21 -3.30 7.53
CA PHE A 153 1.00 -2.26 8.20
C PHE A 153 0.14 -1.02 8.47
N GLU A 154 -0.27 -0.32 7.44
CA GLU A 154 -1.18 0.83 7.54
C GLU A 154 -2.66 0.42 7.64
N THR A 155 -2.95 -0.89 7.64
CA THR A 155 -4.31 -1.40 7.76
C THR A 155 -4.51 -2.26 9.00
N ASP A 156 -5.67 -2.14 9.59
CA ASP A 156 -6.22 -3.03 10.60
C ASP A 156 -7.60 -3.56 10.14
N HIS A 157 -8.28 -4.36 10.97
CA HIS A 157 -9.59 -4.95 10.67
C HIS A 157 -10.73 -3.92 10.47
N ARG A 158 -10.47 -2.63 10.66
CA ARG A 158 -11.45 -1.53 10.53
C ARG A 158 -11.05 -0.49 9.51
N THR A 159 -9.86 -0.58 8.93
CA THR A 159 -9.34 0.44 8.01
C THR A 159 -10.18 0.48 6.74
N ILE A 160 -10.60 1.68 6.36
CA ILE A 160 -11.27 1.98 5.09
C ILE A 160 -10.31 2.68 4.13
N VAL A 161 -10.59 2.57 2.85
CA VAL A 161 -9.70 3.03 1.76
C VAL A 161 -9.32 4.50 1.83
N HIS A 162 -10.21 5.34 2.39
CA HIS A 162 -10.02 6.78 2.54
C HIS A 162 -8.97 7.15 3.59
N GLU A 163 -8.82 6.32 4.64
CA GLU A 163 -7.91 6.60 5.75
C GLU A 163 -6.44 6.58 5.35
N VAL A 164 -6.12 5.83 4.28
CA VAL A 164 -4.76 5.57 3.77
C VAL A 164 -4.56 6.02 2.31
N ASP A 165 -5.51 6.81 1.78
CA ASP A 165 -5.50 7.34 0.42
C ASP A 165 -5.46 6.28 -0.70
N TRP A 166 -5.89 5.05 -0.43
CA TRP A 166 -5.98 4.00 -1.46
C TRP A 166 -7.14 4.19 -2.44
N MET A 167 -7.93 5.24 -2.25
CA MET A 167 -8.90 5.68 -3.26
C MET A 167 -8.21 5.94 -4.60
N ARG A 168 -7.05 6.61 -4.59
CA ARG A 168 -6.37 7.11 -5.80
C ARG A 168 -5.95 6.03 -6.79
N THR A 169 -5.58 4.83 -6.31
CA THR A 169 -5.01 3.77 -7.15
C THR A 169 -5.89 2.54 -7.27
N ALA A 170 -6.70 2.25 -6.25
CA ALA A 170 -7.34 0.95 -6.11
C ALA A 170 -8.88 0.98 -6.16
N VAL A 171 -9.50 2.16 -6.25
CA VAL A 171 -10.96 2.31 -6.28
C VAL A 171 -11.41 3.07 -7.52
N HIS A 172 -12.46 2.58 -8.16
CA HIS A 172 -13.12 3.25 -9.28
C HIS A 172 -14.54 3.66 -8.87
N LEU A 173 -14.86 4.94 -8.96
CA LEU A 173 -16.12 5.48 -8.45
C LEU A 173 -17.33 5.18 -9.35
N HIS A 174 -17.13 5.06 -10.66
CA HIS A 174 -18.19 4.87 -11.65
C HIS A 174 -18.20 3.47 -12.29
N LYS A 175 -17.81 2.44 -11.53
CA LYS A 175 -17.98 1.04 -11.94
C LYS A 175 -19.27 0.44 -11.36
N GLY A 176 -19.67 -0.73 -11.84
CA GLY A 176 -20.78 -1.51 -11.29
C GLY A 176 -20.63 -1.85 -9.80
N CYS A 177 -21.65 -2.47 -9.23
CA CYS A 177 -21.67 -2.82 -7.81
C CYS A 177 -20.48 -3.68 -7.37
N TYR A 178 -19.97 -3.40 -6.18
CA TYR A 178 -18.93 -4.18 -5.54
C TYR A 178 -19.13 -4.22 -4.01
N ARG A 179 -18.59 -5.23 -3.39
CA ARG A 179 -18.68 -5.45 -1.94
C ARG A 179 -18.07 -4.26 -1.19
N GLY A 180 -18.81 -3.69 -0.23
CA GLY A 180 -18.38 -2.53 0.55
C GLY A 180 -18.60 -1.16 -0.11
N GLN A 181 -19.14 -1.11 -1.32
CA GLN A 181 -19.40 0.12 -2.08
C GLN A 181 -20.20 1.17 -1.30
N GLU A 182 -21.19 0.75 -0.50
CA GLU A 182 -22.04 1.68 0.24
C GLU A 182 -21.22 2.54 1.22
N THR A 183 -20.29 1.93 1.94
CA THR A 183 -19.40 2.67 2.86
C THR A 183 -18.47 3.59 2.09
N VAL A 184 -17.88 3.12 0.99
CA VAL A 184 -16.99 3.93 0.15
C VAL A 184 -17.76 5.16 -0.38
N ALA A 185 -18.93 4.96 -0.98
CA ALA A 185 -19.74 6.04 -1.52
C ALA A 185 -20.23 7.01 -0.42
N ARG A 186 -20.66 6.49 0.74
CA ARG A 186 -21.09 7.32 1.86
C ARG A 186 -19.99 8.24 2.38
N VAL A 187 -18.79 7.69 2.59
CA VAL A 187 -17.66 8.51 3.08
C VAL A 187 -17.22 9.50 2.02
N HIS A 188 -17.18 9.09 0.76
CA HIS A 188 -16.81 9.98 -0.34
C HIS A 188 -17.77 11.15 -0.51
N ASN A 189 -19.08 10.89 -0.48
CA ASN A 189 -20.10 11.89 -0.80
C ASN A 189 -20.55 12.74 0.38
N LEU A 190 -20.60 12.17 1.59
CA LEU A 190 -21.29 12.76 2.74
C LEU A 190 -20.43 12.87 3.99
N GLY A 191 -19.27 12.29 4.00
CA GLY A 191 -18.48 12.17 5.20
C GLY A 191 -17.01 12.38 5.02
N ARG A 192 -16.29 12.09 6.08
CA ARG A 192 -14.83 12.03 6.11
C ARG A 192 -14.41 10.78 6.88
N PRO A 193 -13.23 10.20 6.61
CA PRO A 193 -12.76 9.04 7.34
C PRO A 193 -12.59 9.35 8.84
N PRO A 194 -12.83 8.40 9.73
CA PRO A 194 -12.69 8.61 11.18
C PRO A 194 -11.24 8.80 11.64
N ARG A 195 -10.30 8.23 10.87
CA ARG A 195 -8.85 8.34 11.07
C ARG A 195 -8.21 8.86 9.78
N ARG A 196 -6.97 9.28 9.89
CA ARG A 196 -6.15 9.68 8.76
C ARG A 196 -4.71 9.20 8.92
N LEU A 197 -4.09 8.85 7.81
CA LEU A 197 -2.66 8.57 7.74
C LEU A 197 -1.89 9.89 7.84
N VAL A 198 -0.84 9.88 8.65
CA VAL A 198 0.14 10.96 8.78
C VAL A 198 1.54 10.40 8.62
N PHE A 199 2.43 11.22 8.09
CA PHE A 199 3.85 10.95 8.10
C PHE A 199 4.48 11.65 9.32
N LEU A 200 5.46 11.01 9.94
CA LEU A 200 6.15 11.53 11.12
C LEU A 200 7.65 11.63 10.85
N HIS A 201 8.19 12.84 11.05
CA HIS A 201 9.62 13.06 11.22
C HIS A 201 9.93 12.81 12.70
N LEU A 202 10.56 11.70 12.99
CA LEU A 202 10.85 11.29 14.37
C LEU A 202 12.17 11.87 14.85
N ASP A 203 12.24 12.23 16.13
CA ASP A 203 13.49 12.70 16.75
C ASP A 203 14.55 11.59 16.77
N GLY A 204 15.68 11.85 16.16
CA GLY A 204 16.81 10.92 16.07
C GLY A 204 17.83 11.03 17.21
N SER A 205 17.68 11.98 18.12
CA SER A 205 18.67 12.29 19.16
C SER A 205 18.93 11.12 20.12
N GLY A 206 17.90 10.33 20.41
CA GLY A 206 17.98 9.16 21.28
C GLY A 206 18.52 7.88 20.62
N HIS A 207 18.85 7.90 19.34
CA HIS A 207 19.31 6.75 18.55
C HIS A 207 18.39 5.53 18.55
N THR A 208 17.20 5.62 19.13
CA THR A 208 16.19 4.58 19.20
C THR A 208 15.04 4.87 18.25
N LEU A 209 14.45 3.79 17.71
CA LEU A 209 13.21 3.88 16.94
C LEU A 209 12.07 3.33 17.81
N PRO A 210 10.90 3.97 17.83
CA PRO A 210 9.73 3.38 18.46
C PRO A 210 9.33 2.10 17.72
N GLU A 211 8.75 1.16 18.45
CA GLU A 211 8.24 -0.07 17.82
C GLU A 211 6.96 0.20 17.03
N ARG A 212 6.77 -0.54 15.94
CA ARG A 212 5.52 -0.57 15.23
C ARG A 212 4.38 -1.01 16.18
N GLY A 213 3.24 -0.34 16.10
CA GLY A 213 2.09 -0.59 16.98
C GLY A 213 2.12 0.25 18.26
N SER A 214 3.21 0.97 18.55
CA SER A 214 3.25 1.89 19.70
C SER A 214 2.15 2.93 19.60
N ASP A 215 1.55 3.26 20.74
CA ASP A 215 0.60 4.36 20.86
C ASP A 215 1.23 5.68 20.42
N VAL A 216 0.49 6.41 19.62
CA VAL A 216 0.80 7.82 19.31
C VAL A 216 -0.04 8.70 20.23
N VAL A 217 0.63 9.56 20.97
CA VAL A 217 0.00 10.44 21.96
C VAL A 217 0.19 11.92 21.64
N MET A 218 -0.77 12.70 22.04
CA MET A 218 -0.73 14.17 22.09
C MET A 218 -0.89 14.59 23.56
N GLY A 219 0.21 15.02 24.19
CA GLY A 219 0.28 15.11 25.64
C GLY A 219 0.07 13.71 26.26
N ASP A 220 -0.87 13.60 27.20
CA ASP A 220 -1.20 12.33 27.87
C ASP A 220 -2.30 11.53 27.17
N ARG A 221 -2.79 11.98 26.01
CA ARG A 221 -3.93 11.37 25.34
C ARG A 221 -3.50 10.54 24.15
N THR A 222 -3.82 9.25 24.12
CA THR A 222 -3.68 8.39 22.94
C THR A 222 -4.60 8.88 21.81
N VAL A 223 -4.00 9.20 20.68
CA VAL A 223 -4.67 9.74 19.50
C VAL A 223 -4.58 8.83 18.29
N GLY A 224 -3.72 7.82 18.31
CA GLY A 224 -3.50 6.89 17.21
C GLY A 224 -2.45 5.86 17.56
N PHE A 225 -1.88 5.25 16.54
CA PHE A 225 -0.79 4.29 16.68
C PHE A 225 0.17 4.35 15.47
N LEU A 226 1.43 4.02 15.73
CA LEU A 226 2.48 3.97 14.74
C LEU A 226 2.30 2.71 13.86
N THR A 227 2.19 2.89 12.56
CA THR A 227 1.94 1.79 11.61
C THR A 227 3.21 1.28 10.97
N SER A 228 4.13 2.18 10.64
CA SER A 228 5.44 1.85 10.09
C SER A 228 6.50 2.78 10.65
N VAL A 229 7.73 2.28 10.74
CA VAL A 229 8.89 3.04 11.19
C VAL A 229 10.13 2.58 10.42
N GLY A 230 11.01 3.53 10.10
CA GLY A 230 12.25 3.26 9.39
C GLY A 230 13.27 4.35 9.60
N ARG A 231 14.48 4.10 9.10
CA ARG A 231 15.55 5.09 9.05
C ARG A 231 15.87 5.40 7.60
N HIS A 232 15.49 6.56 7.14
CA HIS A 232 15.78 7.03 5.78
C HIS A 232 17.18 7.66 5.73
N HIS A 233 17.87 7.52 4.61
CA HIS A 233 19.26 7.98 4.46
C HIS A 233 19.41 9.51 4.51
N GLU A 234 18.39 10.26 4.12
CA GLU A 234 18.38 11.73 4.16
C GLU A 234 17.49 12.27 5.29
N LEU A 235 16.29 11.69 5.47
CA LEU A 235 15.29 12.20 6.42
C LEU A 235 15.51 11.69 7.85
N GLY A 236 16.47 10.79 8.06
CA GLY A 236 16.68 10.19 9.37
C GLY A 236 15.54 9.25 9.80
N PRO A 237 15.21 9.20 11.09
CA PRO A 237 14.07 8.42 11.59
C PRO A 237 12.74 8.97 11.09
N ILE A 238 11.96 8.11 10.47
CA ILE A 238 10.64 8.43 9.92
C ILE A 238 9.61 7.37 10.27
N GLY A 239 8.34 7.73 10.22
CA GLY A 239 7.24 6.78 10.43
C GLY A 239 5.96 7.17 9.70
N LEU A 240 5.04 6.20 9.63
CA LEU A 240 3.65 6.43 9.30
C LEU A 240 2.79 6.10 10.50
N ALA A 241 1.72 6.84 10.71
CA ALA A 241 0.80 6.61 11.81
C ALA A 241 -0.65 6.84 11.39
N LEU A 242 -1.57 6.03 11.90
CA LEU A 242 -3.00 6.29 11.83
C LEU A 242 -3.45 7.04 13.07
N VAL A 243 -3.89 8.28 12.88
CA VAL A 243 -4.38 9.14 13.97
C VAL A 243 -5.86 9.47 13.79
N LYS A 244 -6.54 9.82 14.88
CA LYS A 244 -7.91 10.32 14.83
C LYS A 244 -7.96 11.56 13.94
N ARG A 245 -8.97 11.65 13.07
CA ARG A 245 -9.11 12.72 12.07
C ARG A 245 -9.04 14.14 12.67
N ASN A 246 -9.63 14.33 13.85
CA ASN A 246 -9.76 15.64 14.48
C ASN A 246 -8.50 16.13 15.22
N ILE A 247 -7.37 15.44 15.10
CA ILE A 247 -6.10 15.88 15.65
C ILE A 247 -5.58 17.06 14.80
N PRO A 248 -5.23 18.20 15.40
CA PRO A 248 -4.65 19.31 14.69
C PRO A 248 -3.39 18.92 13.93
N VAL A 249 -3.14 19.55 12.78
CA VAL A 249 -2.04 19.18 11.87
C VAL A 249 -0.70 19.77 12.28
N ASP A 250 -0.71 20.76 13.14
CA ASP A 250 0.43 21.56 13.59
C ASP A 250 0.94 21.19 14.99
N VAL A 251 0.39 20.10 15.59
CA VAL A 251 0.84 19.63 16.88
C VAL A 251 1.91 18.55 16.75
N GLU A 252 2.86 18.56 17.68
CA GLU A 252 3.81 17.47 17.83
C GLU A 252 3.12 16.25 18.45
N LEU A 253 3.52 15.08 17.96
CA LEU A 253 3.04 13.80 18.45
C LEU A 253 4.21 13.03 19.05
N THR A 254 3.92 12.13 19.98
CA THR A 254 4.95 11.29 20.61
C THR A 254 4.58 9.82 20.44
N ALA A 255 5.54 9.00 20.03
CA ALA A 255 5.39 7.55 19.93
C ALA A 255 6.47 6.87 20.80
N ALA A 256 6.05 6.11 21.83
CA ALA A 256 6.96 5.44 22.78
C ALA A 256 8.07 6.37 23.33
N GLY A 257 7.73 7.63 23.64
CA GLY A 257 8.66 8.62 24.17
C GLY A 257 9.50 9.36 23.10
N VAL A 258 9.40 8.99 21.82
CA VAL A 258 10.07 9.69 20.72
C VAL A 258 9.14 10.73 20.14
N GLN A 259 9.55 11.99 20.12
CA GLN A 259 8.79 13.11 19.52
C GLN A 259 8.80 13.00 18.00
N GLY A 260 7.72 13.47 17.37
CA GLY A 260 7.58 13.49 15.92
C GLY A 260 6.76 14.68 15.43
N ALA A 261 7.33 15.42 14.48
CA ALA A 261 6.59 16.39 13.70
C ALA A 261 5.78 15.70 12.61
N GLN A 262 4.49 16.05 12.47
CA GLN A 262 3.63 15.40 11.50
C GLN A 262 3.53 16.17 10.18
N GLU A 263 3.45 15.41 9.08
CA GLU A 263 2.98 15.88 7.78
C GLU A 263 1.67 15.18 7.40
N VAL A 264 0.82 15.91 6.70
CA VAL A 264 -0.50 15.44 6.31
C VAL A 264 -0.41 14.56 5.07
N VAL A 265 -0.59 13.26 5.24
CA VAL A 265 -0.76 12.32 4.11
C VAL A 265 -2.20 12.34 3.63
N VAL A 266 -3.15 12.18 4.56
CA VAL A 266 -4.59 12.27 4.31
C VAL A 266 -5.14 13.50 5.01
N ALA A 267 -5.88 14.32 4.27
CA ALA A 267 -6.48 15.56 4.79
C ALA A 267 -7.48 15.29 5.93
N PRO A 268 -7.54 16.16 6.97
CA PRO A 268 -8.46 16.02 8.10
C PRO A 268 -9.95 16.25 7.74
#